data_34edb18f507d6dd7c7ca7db35308dd14
#
_entry.id   34edb18f507d6dd7c7ca7db35308dd14
#
_cell.length_a   1.000
_cell.length_b   1.000
_cell.length_c   1.000
_cell.angle_alpha   90.00
_cell.angle_beta   90.00
_cell.angle_gamma   90.00
#
_symmetry.space_group_name_H-M   'P 1'
#
loop_
_entity.id
_entity.type
_entity.pdbx_description
1 polymer ?
#
loop_
_entity_poly.entity_id
_entity_poly.type
_entity_poly.pdbx_seq_one_letter_code
_entity_poly.pdbx_strand_id
1 'polypeptide(L)'
;GRSDFTTEVDRESERVIVQTLLEVFPDHRVLAEEGTENESDGERPPALWIIDPLDGTTNWLHGYPEYAVSIAAYDAEGARAAVVLNSATGELFEATRGGGARKDGRDIRVSGMDDLDLALVGTGFPFKTLHVLPAYLETLSRVLRSTAGIRRAGAAALDLCSLACGRLDAFWEYWLMPWDVAAGALIVQEAGGFFGELEVPGIETGPEAAGLSAEVPDGLGPAAFLGSNATLRDEFRALVLGELPR
;
A
#
# COMPACT_ATOMS: atom_id res chain seq x y z
N GLY A 1 0.17 11.88 -17.50
CA GLY A 1 -1.25 11.72 -17.85
C GLY A 1 -2.14 12.69 -17.07
N ARG A 2 -3.48 12.65 -17.29
CA ARG A 2 -4.41 13.61 -16.64
C ARG A 2 -4.48 13.49 -15.12
N SER A 3 -3.99 12.40 -14.53
CA SER A 3 -4.05 12.10 -13.10
C SER A 3 -2.71 11.60 -12.56
N ASP A 4 -1.65 11.88 -13.30
CA ASP A 4 -0.30 11.47 -12.96
C ASP A 4 0.50 12.76 -12.74
N PHE A 5 0.51 13.21 -11.50
CA PHE A 5 1.16 14.45 -11.10
C PHE A 5 2.41 14.10 -10.31
N THR A 6 3.54 14.56 -10.80
CA THR A 6 4.78 14.64 -10.03
C THR A 6 5.07 16.10 -9.77
N THR A 7 5.31 16.46 -8.54
CA THR A 7 5.61 17.83 -8.14
C THR A 7 7.09 18.01 -7.77
N GLU A 8 7.53 19.26 -7.57
CA GLU A 8 8.86 19.52 -7.02
C GLU A 8 9.00 18.95 -5.60
N VAL A 9 7.88 18.83 -4.87
CA VAL A 9 7.88 18.32 -3.49
C VAL A 9 8.13 16.81 -3.47
N ASP A 10 7.53 16.03 -4.39
CA ASP A 10 7.79 14.60 -4.51
C ASP A 10 9.29 14.35 -4.73
N ARG A 11 9.88 15.02 -5.71
CA ARG A 11 11.31 14.88 -6.05
C ARG A 11 12.24 15.33 -4.92
N GLU A 12 11.93 16.43 -4.25
CA GLU A 12 12.76 16.94 -3.14
C GLU A 12 12.63 16.02 -1.93
N SER A 13 11.43 15.50 -1.63
CA SER A 13 11.20 14.51 -0.58
C SER A 13 12.01 13.24 -0.87
N GLU A 14 11.90 12.69 -2.09
CA GLU A 14 12.68 11.51 -2.50
C GLU A 14 14.18 11.76 -2.34
N ARG A 15 14.69 12.89 -2.87
CA ARG A 15 16.11 13.23 -2.78
C ARG A 15 16.61 13.26 -1.33
N VAL A 16 15.86 13.87 -0.41
CA VAL A 16 16.22 13.95 1.01
C VAL A 16 16.21 12.58 1.66
N ILE A 17 15.17 11.78 1.41
CA ILE A 17 15.04 10.43 1.97
C ILE A 17 16.18 9.54 1.47
N VAL A 18 16.41 9.48 0.15
CA VAL A 18 17.43 8.63 -0.46
C VAL A 18 18.83 9.06 0.02
N GLN A 19 19.13 10.35 0.03
CA GLN A 19 20.42 10.82 0.53
C GLN A 19 20.63 10.41 1.98
N THR A 20 19.64 10.61 2.85
CA THR A 20 19.73 10.25 4.28
C THR A 20 19.96 8.76 4.48
N LEU A 21 19.26 7.92 3.71
CA LEU A 21 19.40 6.47 3.80
C LEU A 21 20.77 6.00 3.31
N LEU A 22 21.24 6.49 2.17
CA LEU A 22 22.51 6.06 1.59
C LEU A 22 23.75 6.65 2.31
N GLU A 23 23.60 7.76 3.04
CA GLU A 23 24.65 8.22 3.97
C GLU A 23 24.90 7.23 5.12
N VAL A 24 23.86 6.54 5.57
CA VAL A 24 23.94 5.56 6.67
C VAL A 24 24.16 4.14 6.15
N PHE A 25 23.55 3.81 5.00
CA PHE A 25 23.52 2.48 4.39
C PHE A 25 23.98 2.54 2.92
N PRO A 26 25.25 2.84 2.63
CA PRO A 26 25.71 3.09 1.27
C PRO A 26 25.61 1.88 0.32
N ASP A 27 25.57 0.66 0.86
CA ASP A 27 25.49 -0.59 0.09
C ASP A 27 24.03 -1.06 -0.12
N HIS A 28 23.05 -0.34 0.40
CA HIS A 28 21.63 -0.70 0.21
C HIS A 28 21.13 -0.21 -1.15
N ARG A 29 20.14 -0.94 -1.68
CA ARG A 29 19.39 -0.51 -2.87
C ARG A 29 18.20 0.34 -2.52
N VAL A 30 17.76 1.12 -3.50
CA VAL A 30 16.57 1.96 -3.44
C VAL A 30 15.71 1.70 -4.68
N LEU A 31 14.41 1.57 -4.46
CA LEU A 31 13.36 1.62 -5.46
C LEU A 31 12.35 2.70 -5.01
N ALA A 32 12.26 3.78 -5.75
CA ALA A 32 11.40 4.90 -5.40
C ALA A 32 10.50 5.32 -6.57
N GLU A 33 9.33 5.92 -6.26
CA GLU A 33 8.31 6.27 -7.26
C GLU A 33 8.83 7.24 -8.32
N GLU A 34 9.62 8.25 -7.94
CA GLU A 34 10.08 9.29 -8.84
C GLU A 34 11.29 8.88 -9.71
N GLY A 35 11.66 7.62 -9.63
CA GLY A 35 12.60 6.96 -10.52
C GLY A 35 14.03 6.87 -9.99
N THR A 36 14.27 7.11 -8.71
CA THR A 36 15.58 6.79 -8.13
C THR A 36 15.71 5.28 -7.97
N GLU A 37 16.48 4.69 -8.85
CA GLU A 37 17.01 3.32 -8.73
C GLU A 37 18.52 3.43 -8.66
N ASN A 38 19.14 2.80 -7.66
CA ASN A 38 20.59 2.63 -7.64
C ASN A 38 20.94 1.15 -7.79
N GLU A 39 21.91 0.88 -8.63
CA GLU A 39 22.52 -0.44 -8.70
C GLU A 39 23.53 -0.58 -7.55
N SER A 40 23.50 -1.70 -6.83
CA SER A 40 24.57 -2.02 -5.90
C SER A 40 25.70 -2.73 -6.65
N ASP A 41 26.96 -2.42 -6.32
CA ASP A 41 28.14 -3.10 -6.91
C ASP A 41 28.29 -4.57 -6.46
N GLY A 42 27.35 -5.09 -5.65
CA GLY A 42 27.38 -6.45 -5.07
C GLY A 42 26.35 -7.40 -5.67
N GLU A 43 26.68 -8.70 -5.70
CA GLU A 43 25.79 -9.76 -6.21
C GLU A 43 24.44 -9.85 -5.43
N ARG A 44 24.39 -9.37 -4.19
CA ARG A 44 23.16 -9.23 -3.38
C ARG A 44 23.31 -8.07 -2.39
N PRO A 45 22.55 -7.00 -2.55
CA PRO A 45 22.54 -5.91 -1.57
C PRO A 45 21.97 -6.40 -0.22
N PRO A 46 22.47 -5.86 0.90
CA PRO A 46 22.00 -6.25 2.23
C PRO A 46 20.51 -5.96 2.46
N ALA A 47 20.00 -4.91 1.83
CA ALA A 47 18.58 -4.54 1.86
C ALA A 47 18.18 -3.69 0.64
N LEU A 48 16.87 -3.69 0.36
CA LEU A 48 16.19 -2.82 -0.59
C LEU A 48 15.25 -1.88 0.17
N TRP A 49 15.39 -0.58 -0.05
CA TRP A 49 14.42 0.42 0.39
C TRP A 49 13.39 0.65 -0.70
N ILE A 50 12.11 0.55 -0.36
CA ILE A 50 10.99 0.86 -1.25
C ILE A 50 10.33 2.11 -0.70
N ILE A 51 10.22 3.17 -1.54
CA ILE A 51 9.89 4.52 -1.09
C ILE A 51 8.80 5.12 -1.97
N ASP A 52 7.72 5.57 -1.33
CA ASP A 52 6.82 6.58 -1.89
C ASP A 52 7.09 7.91 -1.15
N PRO A 53 7.66 8.90 -1.83
CA PRO A 53 8.01 10.17 -1.21
C PRO A 53 6.80 11.05 -0.89
N LEU A 54 5.67 10.84 -1.58
CA LEU A 54 4.41 11.56 -1.36
C LEU A 54 3.21 10.78 -1.90
N ASP A 55 2.80 9.70 -1.21
CA ASP A 55 1.53 9.04 -1.49
C ASP A 55 0.36 10.02 -1.30
N GLY A 56 -0.48 10.14 -2.31
CA GLY A 56 -1.58 11.09 -2.31
C GLY A 56 -1.20 12.48 -2.87
N THR A 57 -0.32 12.59 -3.87
CA THR A 57 0.09 13.84 -4.54
C THR A 57 -1.09 14.72 -4.96
N THR A 58 -2.17 14.13 -5.47
CA THR A 58 -3.40 14.88 -5.82
C THR A 58 -4.02 15.53 -4.58
N ASN A 59 -4.07 14.82 -3.46
CA ASN A 59 -4.61 15.34 -2.19
C ASN A 59 -3.76 16.51 -1.68
N TRP A 60 -2.42 16.35 -1.72
CA TRP A 60 -1.51 17.42 -1.35
C TRP A 60 -1.70 18.68 -2.19
N LEU A 61 -1.81 18.54 -3.53
CA LEU A 61 -2.05 19.66 -4.45
C LEU A 61 -3.34 20.43 -4.13
N HIS A 62 -4.36 19.73 -3.63
CA HIS A 62 -5.65 20.32 -3.28
C HIS A 62 -5.80 20.69 -1.79
N GLY A 63 -4.77 20.46 -0.96
CA GLY A 63 -4.85 20.70 0.48
C GLY A 63 -5.79 19.76 1.23
N TYR A 64 -6.11 18.58 0.64
CA TYR A 64 -6.89 17.55 1.32
C TYR A 64 -5.94 16.73 2.23
N PRO A 65 -6.20 16.61 3.57
CA PRO A 65 -5.20 16.19 4.55
C PRO A 65 -4.99 14.66 4.61
N GLU A 66 -4.87 14.01 3.48
CA GLU A 66 -4.63 12.58 3.32
C GLU A 66 -3.50 12.38 2.31
N TYR A 67 -2.26 12.53 2.79
CA TYR A 67 -1.02 12.30 2.04
C TYR A 67 0.12 11.91 2.99
N ALA A 68 1.01 11.04 2.53
CA ALA A 68 1.99 10.41 3.39
C ALA A 68 3.35 10.25 2.72
N VAL A 69 4.39 10.11 3.55
CA VAL A 69 5.65 9.47 3.18
C VAL A 69 5.57 8.00 3.59
N SER A 70 5.88 7.09 2.68
CA SER A 70 5.86 5.64 2.89
C SER A 70 7.24 5.05 2.61
N ILE A 71 7.85 4.36 3.57
CA ILE A 71 9.20 3.78 3.46
C ILE A 71 9.18 2.37 4.03
N ALA A 72 9.69 1.40 3.26
CA ALA A 72 9.88 0.03 3.70
C ALA A 72 11.30 -0.45 3.42
N ALA A 73 11.85 -1.25 4.32
CA ALA A 73 13.10 -1.97 4.14
C ALA A 73 12.83 -3.46 3.97
N TYR A 74 13.40 -4.05 2.93
CA TYR A 74 13.33 -5.47 2.60
C TYR A 74 14.72 -6.09 2.63
N ASP A 75 14.84 -7.29 3.20
CA ASP A 75 16.03 -8.13 3.14
C ASP A 75 15.73 -9.46 2.44
N ALA A 76 16.65 -10.42 2.47
CA ALA A 76 16.48 -11.72 1.83
C ALA A 76 15.30 -12.55 2.40
N GLU A 77 14.76 -12.17 3.57
CA GLU A 77 13.64 -12.86 4.23
C GLU A 77 12.31 -12.11 3.98
N GLY A 78 12.31 -11.00 3.25
CA GLY A 78 11.13 -10.17 2.94
C GLY A 78 11.12 -8.83 3.69
N ALA A 79 9.93 -8.28 3.94
CA ALA A 79 9.77 -7.01 4.66
C ALA A 79 10.39 -7.07 6.06
N ARG A 80 11.24 -6.11 6.41
CA ARG A 80 11.96 -6.04 7.69
C ARG A 80 11.47 -4.93 8.59
N ALA A 81 11.29 -3.75 8.04
CA ALA A 81 10.82 -2.57 8.77
C ALA A 81 10.00 -1.69 7.83
N ALA A 82 9.06 -0.97 8.40
CA ALA A 82 8.19 -0.06 7.68
C ALA A 82 7.85 1.17 8.50
N VAL A 83 7.71 2.31 7.81
CA VAL A 83 7.24 3.57 8.37
C VAL A 83 6.31 4.24 7.37
N VAL A 84 5.16 4.74 7.85
CA VAL A 84 4.26 5.62 7.12
C VAL A 84 3.96 6.84 7.99
N LEU A 85 4.27 8.02 7.48
CA LEU A 85 3.99 9.29 8.14
C LEU A 85 2.88 10.02 7.38
N ASN A 86 1.72 10.21 8.02
CA ASN A 86 0.73 11.17 7.51
C ASN A 86 1.30 12.58 7.70
N SER A 87 1.77 13.20 6.62
CA SER A 87 2.44 14.50 6.66
C SER A 87 1.50 15.66 6.97
N ALA A 88 0.18 15.46 6.83
CA ALA A 88 -0.82 16.47 7.16
C ALA A 88 -1.17 16.50 8.65
N THR A 89 -1.24 15.31 9.30
CA THR A 89 -1.69 15.18 10.70
C THR A 89 -0.55 14.93 11.68
N GLY A 90 0.60 14.45 11.19
CA GLY A 90 1.73 14.02 12.00
C GLY A 90 1.57 12.63 12.61
N GLU A 91 0.52 11.85 12.25
CA GLU A 91 0.38 10.47 12.70
C GLU A 91 1.49 9.61 12.09
N LEU A 92 2.25 8.93 12.94
CA LEU A 92 3.34 8.06 12.55
C LEU A 92 2.97 6.59 12.80
N PHE A 93 3.00 5.79 11.74
CA PHE A 93 2.82 4.34 11.80
C PHE A 93 4.15 3.65 11.54
N GLU A 94 4.46 2.63 12.34
CA GLU A 94 5.71 1.88 12.23
C GLU A 94 5.51 0.40 12.53
N ALA A 95 6.30 -0.45 11.90
CA ALA A 95 6.36 -1.87 12.19
C ALA A 95 7.76 -2.43 11.93
N THR A 96 8.09 -3.50 12.62
CA THR A 96 9.25 -4.33 12.33
C THR A 96 8.81 -5.79 12.33
N ARG A 97 9.41 -6.62 11.49
CA ARG A 97 9.13 -8.06 11.42
C ARG A 97 9.21 -8.72 12.77
N GLY A 98 8.11 -9.31 13.25
CA GLY A 98 8.00 -9.94 14.59
C GLY A 98 8.00 -8.97 15.77
N GLY A 99 7.97 -7.65 15.52
CA GLY A 99 7.99 -6.61 16.56
C GLY A 99 6.63 -5.98 16.84
N GLY A 100 5.61 -6.34 16.05
CA GLY A 100 4.28 -5.72 16.07
C GLY A 100 4.24 -4.37 15.37
N ALA A 101 3.06 -3.80 15.28
CA ALA A 101 2.80 -2.49 14.67
C ALA A 101 2.45 -1.45 15.73
N ARG A 102 2.85 -0.20 15.48
CA ARG A 102 2.59 0.94 16.38
C ARG A 102 2.11 2.15 15.61
N LYS A 103 1.31 2.95 16.31
CA LYS A 103 0.94 4.31 15.91
C LYS A 103 1.34 5.27 17.01
N ASP A 104 2.16 6.27 16.70
CA ASP A 104 2.65 7.25 17.67
C ASP A 104 3.27 6.59 18.92
N GLY A 105 4.04 5.50 18.71
CA GLY A 105 4.69 4.70 19.74
C GLY A 105 3.76 3.80 20.55
N ARG A 106 2.46 3.69 20.22
CA ARG A 106 1.48 2.82 20.89
C ARG A 106 1.14 1.62 20.02
N ASP A 107 1.11 0.44 20.59
CA ASP A 107 0.73 -0.77 19.88
C ASP A 107 -0.67 -0.66 19.28
N ILE A 108 -0.80 -1.08 18.03
CA ILE A 108 -2.07 -1.10 17.29
C ILE A 108 -2.40 -2.51 16.82
N ARG A 109 -3.68 -2.73 16.53
CA ARG A 109 -4.19 -3.98 15.96
C ARG A 109 -5.33 -3.68 14.99
N VAL A 110 -5.51 -4.56 14.03
CA VAL A 110 -6.71 -4.56 13.16
C VAL A 110 -7.98 -4.70 13.99
N SER A 111 -9.10 -4.33 13.42
CA SER A 111 -10.42 -4.44 14.08
C SER A 111 -10.79 -5.90 14.38
N GLY A 112 -11.73 -6.09 15.29
CA GLY A 112 -12.37 -7.37 15.58
C GLY A 112 -13.71 -7.53 14.85
N MET A 113 -13.99 -6.77 13.77
CA MET A 113 -15.21 -6.89 12.98
C MET A 113 -15.34 -8.29 12.40
N ASP A 114 -16.48 -8.92 12.57
CA ASP A 114 -16.80 -10.27 12.10
C ASP A 114 -18.08 -10.34 11.23
N ASP A 115 -18.71 -9.19 10.98
CA ASP A 115 -19.91 -9.06 10.16
C ASP A 115 -19.62 -8.12 8.98
N LEU A 116 -19.64 -8.70 7.77
CA LEU A 116 -19.34 -7.95 6.54
C LEU A 116 -20.36 -6.83 6.27
N ASP A 117 -21.63 -7.04 6.62
CA ASP A 117 -22.70 -6.03 6.45
C ASP A 117 -22.42 -4.76 7.29
N LEU A 118 -21.65 -4.88 8.36
CA LEU A 118 -21.25 -3.78 9.24
C LEU A 118 -19.86 -3.23 8.96
N ALA A 119 -19.09 -3.86 8.05
CA ALA A 119 -17.72 -3.50 7.77
C ALA A 119 -17.59 -2.14 7.06
N LEU A 120 -16.55 -1.38 7.43
CA LEU A 120 -16.10 -0.18 6.73
C LEU A 120 -14.88 -0.49 5.88
N VAL A 121 -14.98 -0.23 4.57
CA VAL A 121 -14.00 -0.70 3.59
C VAL A 121 -13.28 0.47 2.93
N GLY A 122 -11.95 0.38 2.80
CA GLY A 122 -11.11 1.30 2.03
C GLY A 122 -10.96 0.88 0.57
N THR A 123 -10.76 1.86 -0.35
CA THR A 123 -10.47 1.60 -1.76
C THR A 123 -9.87 2.82 -2.46
N GLY A 124 -9.19 2.57 -3.58
CA GLY A 124 -8.82 3.61 -4.55
C GLY A 124 -9.52 3.44 -5.91
N PHE A 125 -9.52 4.48 -6.73
CA PHE A 125 -10.05 4.42 -8.10
C PHE A 125 -8.90 4.31 -9.10
N PRO A 126 -9.01 3.47 -10.14
CA PRO A 126 -7.94 3.25 -11.12
C PRO A 126 -7.83 4.39 -12.14
N PHE A 127 -7.56 5.62 -11.69
CA PHE A 127 -7.46 6.79 -12.56
C PHE A 127 -6.32 6.71 -13.57
N LYS A 128 -5.21 6.07 -13.17
CA LYS A 128 -4.02 5.91 -14.03
C LYS A 128 -4.19 4.73 -15.01
N THR A 129 -5.09 3.78 -14.72
CA THR A 129 -5.25 2.49 -15.42
C THR A 129 -6.69 2.18 -15.77
N LEU A 130 -7.27 3.01 -16.63
CA LEU A 130 -8.71 2.94 -16.99
C LEU A 130 -9.14 1.61 -17.65
N HIS A 131 -8.21 0.79 -18.13
CA HIS A 131 -8.54 -0.53 -18.70
C HIS A 131 -9.11 -1.49 -17.65
N VAL A 132 -8.74 -1.35 -16.36
CA VAL A 132 -9.29 -2.18 -15.28
C VAL A 132 -10.61 -1.61 -14.70
N LEU A 133 -11.05 -0.44 -15.14
CA LEU A 133 -12.25 0.23 -14.63
C LEU A 133 -13.52 -0.62 -14.70
N PRO A 134 -13.81 -1.37 -15.79
CA PRO A 134 -15.01 -2.22 -15.84
C PRO A 134 -15.04 -3.25 -14.69
N ALA A 135 -13.96 -4.00 -14.48
CA ALA A 135 -13.85 -4.96 -13.40
C ALA A 135 -13.94 -4.30 -12.01
N TYR A 136 -13.31 -3.12 -11.87
CA TYR A 136 -13.41 -2.33 -10.64
C TYR A 136 -14.85 -1.93 -10.31
N LEU A 137 -15.62 -1.45 -11.29
CA LEU A 137 -17.02 -1.04 -11.08
C LEU A 137 -17.94 -2.21 -10.72
N GLU A 138 -17.69 -3.40 -11.24
CA GLU A 138 -18.41 -4.61 -10.84
C GLU A 138 -18.12 -4.95 -9.37
N THR A 139 -16.86 -4.91 -8.96
CA THR A 139 -16.46 -5.12 -7.57
C THR A 139 -17.03 -4.04 -6.66
N LEU A 140 -16.92 -2.77 -7.04
CA LEU A 140 -17.50 -1.65 -6.28
C LEU A 140 -19.01 -1.85 -6.06
N SER A 141 -19.74 -2.28 -7.09
CA SER A 141 -21.17 -2.57 -6.96
C SER A 141 -21.48 -3.68 -5.96
N ARG A 142 -20.65 -4.75 -5.92
CA ARG A 142 -20.80 -5.83 -4.95
C ARG A 142 -20.54 -5.33 -3.53
N VAL A 143 -19.40 -4.66 -3.32
CA VAL A 143 -19.01 -4.15 -1.99
C VAL A 143 -20.01 -3.15 -1.44
N LEU A 144 -20.51 -2.22 -2.28
CA LEU A 144 -21.53 -1.25 -1.88
C LEU A 144 -22.85 -1.88 -1.38
N ARG A 145 -23.18 -3.08 -1.85
CA ARG A 145 -24.41 -3.78 -1.48
C ARG A 145 -24.27 -4.64 -0.23
N SER A 146 -23.04 -4.92 0.18
CA SER A 146 -22.71 -5.95 1.18
C SER A 146 -21.88 -5.41 2.34
N THR A 147 -21.74 -4.09 2.46
CA THR A 147 -20.95 -3.47 3.55
C THR A 147 -21.62 -2.20 4.06
N ALA A 148 -21.28 -1.78 5.27
CA ALA A 148 -21.81 -0.57 5.88
C ALA A 148 -21.37 0.71 5.18
N GLY A 149 -20.23 0.69 4.52
CA GLY A 149 -19.76 1.87 3.81
C GLY A 149 -18.36 1.74 3.23
N ILE A 150 -18.04 2.67 2.32
CA ILE A 150 -16.75 2.71 1.63
C ILE A 150 -16.07 4.06 1.92
N ARG A 151 -14.75 4.03 2.03
CA ARG A 151 -13.90 5.23 2.06
C ARG A 151 -12.96 5.20 0.87
N ARG A 152 -12.85 6.34 0.20
CA ARG A 152 -11.90 6.60 -0.89
C ARG A 152 -11.10 7.83 -0.50
N ALA A 153 -10.12 7.63 0.38
CA ALA A 153 -9.31 8.73 0.90
C ALA A 153 -8.26 9.23 -0.10
N GLY A 154 -7.65 8.32 -0.86
CA GLY A 154 -6.78 8.65 -1.99
C GLY A 154 -5.29 8.69 -1.67
N ALA A 155 -4.91 7.93 -0.63
CA ALA A 155 -3.55 7.61 -0.27
C ALA A 155 -3.53 6.16 0.24
N ALA A 156 -3.04 5.24 -0.58
CA ALA A 156 -3.12 3.79 -0.32
C ALA A 156 -2.34 3.39 0.94
N ALA A 157 -1.18 3.99 1.19
CA ALA A 157 -0.41 3.75 2.39
C ALA A 157 -1.19 4.14 3.67
N LEU A 158 -1.97 5.24 3.64
CA LEU A 158 -2.81 5.64 4.78
C LEU A 158 -4.07 4.79 4.92
N ASP A 159 -4.65 4.30 3.83
CA ASP A 159 -5.76 3.35 3.88
C ASP A 159 -5.32 2.04 4.55
N LEU A 160 -4.12 1.53 4.23
CA LEU A 160 -3.52 0.36 4.89
C LEU A 160 -3.20 0.63 6.37
N CYS A 161 -2.69 1.80 6.72
CA CYS A 161 -2.51 2.22 8.11
C CYS A 161 -3.83 2.31 8.88
N SER A 162 -4.89 2.77 8.22
CA SER A 162 -6.24 2.83 8.79
C SER A 162 -6.81 1.43 9.02
N LEU A 163 -6.53 0.48 8.14
CA LEU A 163 -6.83 -0.94 8.35
C LEU A 163 -6.03 -1.50 9.54
N ALA A 164 -4.73 -1.26 9.61
CA ALA A 164 -3.86 -1.76 10.66
C ALA A 164 -4.25 -1.28 12.06
N CYS A 165 -4.81 -0.07 12.18
CA CYS A 165 -5.25 0.46 13.49
C CYS A 165 -6.76 0.30 13.75
N GLY A 166 -7.48 -0.47 12.92
CA GLY A 166 -8.89 -0.81 13.11
C GLY A 166 -9.87 0.32 12.78
N ARG A 167 -9.44 1.35 12.03
CA ARG A 167 -10.34 2.39 11.48
C ARG A 167 -11.10 1.89 10.26
N LEU A 168 -10.49 0.97 9.50
CA LEU A 168 -11.11 0.21 8.43
C LEU A 168 -11.08 -1.27 8.79
N ASP A 169 -12.01 -2.05 8.23
CA ASP A 169 -12.14 -3.48 8.47
C ASP A 169 -11.58 -4.30 7.31
N ALA A 170 -11.64 -3.72 6.10
CA ALA A 170 -11.10 -4.30 4.88
C ALA A 170 -10.66 -3.20 3.91
N PHE A 171 -9.90 -3.62 2.89
CA PHE A 171 -9.36 -2.76 1.84
C PHE A 171 -9.26 -3.57 0.55
N TRP A 172 -9.55 -2.93 -0.59
CA TRP A 172 -9.16 -3.45 -1.90
C TRP A 172 -8.81 -2.31 -2.83
N GLU A 173 -7.82 -2.51 -3.67
CA GLU A 173 -7.49 -1.58 -4.74
C GLU A 173 -6.88 -2.32 -5.94
N TYR A 174 -7.10 -1.80 -7.14
CA TYR A 174 -6.60 -2.38 -8.37
C TYR A 174 -5.46 -1.56 -8.91
N TRP A 175 -4.37 -2.25 -9.29
CA TRP A 175 -3.21 -1.66 -9.90
C TRP A 175 -2.43 -0.70 -8.99
N LEU A 176 -2.01 -1.20 -7.85
CA LEU A 176 -1.06 -0.51 -6.99
C LEU A 176 0.38 -0.92 -7.30
N MET A 177 1.28 0.01 -7.11
CA MET A 177 2.71 -0.14 -7.31
C MET A 177 3.40 -0.61 -6.01
N PRO A 178 4.64 -1.13 -6.07
CA PRO A 178 5.36 -1.58 -4.88
C PRO A 178 5.43 -0.54 -3.77
N TRP A 179 5.69 0.72 -4.12
CA TRP A 179 5.84 1.79 -3.14
C TRP A 179 4.53 2.19 -2.46
N ASP A 180 3.38 2.02 -3.13
CA ASP A 180 2.05 2.25 -2.54
C ASP A 180 1.76 1.30 -1.37
N VAL A 181 2.32 0.09 -1.41
CA VAL A 181 1.89 -1.02 -0.53
C VAL A 181 2.97 -1.57 0.39
N ALA A 182 4.26 -1.45 0.05
CA ALA A 182 5.33 -2.16 0.74
C ALA A 182 5.37 -1.91 2.26
N ALA A 183 5.23 -0.65 2.68
CA ALA A 183 5.21 -0.31 4.09
C ALA A 183 3.88 -0.69 4.76
N GLY A 184 2.76 -0.34 4.13
CA GLY A 184 1.42 -0.65 4.64
C GLY A 184 1.19 -2.14 4.83
N ALA A 185 1.71 -2.97 3.92
CA ALA A 185 1.62 -4.43 3.99
C ALA A 185 2.22 -4.98 5.29
N LEU A 186 3.47 -4.59 5.62
CA LEU A 186 4.11 -5.01 6.87
C LEU A 186 3.34 -4.50 8.09
N ILE A 187 2.91 -3.23 8.08
CA ILE A 187 2.16 -2.64 9.19
C ILE A 187 0.85 -3.41 9.44
N VAL A 188 0.10 -3.75 8.38
CA VAL A 188 -1.13 -4.56 8.49
C VAL A 188 -0.83 -5.96 9.04
N GLN A 189 0.20 -6.65 8.52
CA GLN A 189 0.57 -7.99 8.96
C GLN A 189 1.00 -8.00 10.43
N GLU A 190 1.83 -7.07 10.85
CA GLU A 190 2.30 -6.94 12.23
C GLU A 190 1.20 -6.48 13.21
N ALA A 191 0.14 -5.84 12.69
CA ALA A 191 -1.08 -5.55 13.44
C ALA A 191 -2.06 -6.74 13.54
N GLY A 192 -1.71 -7.90 12.96
CA GLY A 192 -2.52 -9.13 12.99
C GLY A 192 -3.58 -9.21 11.87
N GLY A 193 -3.47 -8.36 10.84
CA GLY A 193 -4.31 -8.40 9.64
C GLY A 193 -3.73 -9.28 8.53
N PHE A 194 -4.46 -9.36 7.44
CA PHE A 194 -4.03 -9.96 6.18
C PHE A 194 -3.81 -8.88 5.14
N PHE A 195 -2.77 -9.03 4.33
CA PHE A 195 -2.54 -8.27 3.11
C PHE A 195 -1.90 -9.16 2.05
N GLY A 196 -2.35 -9.09 0.81
CA GLY A 196 -1.79 -9.86 -0.29
C GLY A 196 -2.38 -9.50 -1.64
N GLU A 197 -1.71 -9.98 -2.69
CA GLU A 197 -2.18 -9.86 -4.07
C GLU A 197 -3.51 -10.59 -4.28
N LEU A 198 -4.31 -10.04 -5.17
CA LEU A 198 -5.59 -10.58 -5.60
C LEU A 198 -5.53 -10.86 -7.09
N GLU A 199 -5.65 -12.12 -7.47
CA GLU A 199 -5.80 -12.51 -8.87
C GLU A 199 -7.19 -12.14 -9.37
N VAL A 200 -7.26 -11.12 -10.23
CA VAL A 200 -8.52 -10.66 -10.84
C VAL A 200 -8.50 -11.02 -12.31
N PRO A 201 -9.48 -11.78 -12.82
CA PRO A 201 -9.52 -12.17 -14.22
C PRO A 201 -9.46 -10.96 -15.16
N GLY A 202 -8.50 -10.98 -16.11
CA GLY A 202 -8.31 -9.92 -17.10
C GLY A 202 -7.50 -8.72 -16.63
N ILE A 203 -6.94 -8.77 -15.42
CA ILE A 203 -5.95 -7.79 -14.95
C ILE A 203 -4.57 -8.45 -15.02
N GLU A 204 -3.70 -7.89 -15.87
CA GLU A 204 -2.30 -8.29 -15.92
C GLU A 204 -1.62 -7.83 -14.63
N THR A 205 -0.73 -8.64 -14.09
CA THR A 205 -0.01 -8.36 -12.84
C THR A 205 1.49 -8.60 -13.03
N GLY A 206 2.28 -8.12 -12.09
CA GLY A 206 3.72 -8.32 -12.06
C GLY A 206 4.54 -7.15 -12.61
N PRO A 207 5.84 -7.12 -12.32
CA PRO A 207 6.74 -6.01 -12.64
C PRO A 207 6.78 -5.64 -14.12
N GLU A 208 6.73 -6.63 -15.01
CA GLU A 208 6.76 -6.41 -16.47
C GLU A 208 5.56 -5.61 -16.98
N ALA A 209 4.39 -5.76 -16.34
CA ALA A 209 3.17 -5.05 -16.72
C ALA A 209 3.27 -3.51 -16.55
N ALA A 210 4.17 -3.06 -15.67
CA ALA A 210 4.45 -1.63 -15.44
C ALA A 210 5.84 -1.18 -15.91
N GLY A 211 6.61 -2.07 -16.54
CA GLY A 211 7.97 -1.75 -16.99
C GLY A 211 8.98 -1.59 -15.85
N LEU A 212 8.72 -2.18 -14.69
CA LEU A 212 9.65 -2.20 -13.57
C LEU A 212 10.75 -3.25 -13.82
N SER A 213 11.93 -3.01 -13.24
CA SER A 213 13.01 -3.99 -13.27
C SER A 213 12.60 -5.28 -12.53
N ALA A 214 13.17 -6.43 -12.90
CA ALA A 214 12.81 -7.75 -12.37
C ALA A 214 13.15 -7.96 -10.87
N GLU A 215 13.52 -6.93 -10.13
CA GLU A 215 14.03 -7.03 -8.77
C GLU A 215 13.06 -6.50 -7.70
N VAL A 216 11.77 -6.43 -8.04
CA VAL A 216 10.70 -6.16 -7.06
C VAL A 216 10.48 -7.43 -6.23
N PRO A 217 10.38 -7.34 -4.90
CA PRO A 217 10.06 -8.50 -4.06
C PRO A 217 8.75 -9.18 -4.47
N ASP A 218 8.71 -10.50 -4.37
CA ASP A 218 7.52 -11.30 -4.66
C ASP A 218 6.30 -10.77 -3.87
N GLY A 219 5.16 -10.68 -4.55
CA GLY A 219 3.92 -10.20 -3.94
C GLY A 219 3.82 -8.67 -3.79
N LEU A 220 4.71 -7.91 -4.45
CA LEU A 220 4.67 -6.44 -4.50
C LEU A 220 4.65 -5.88 -5.92
N GLY A 221 4.52 -6.72 -6.95
CA GLY A 221 4.40 -6.23 -8.33
C GLY A 221 3.15 -5.36 -8.51
N PRO A 222 3.05 -4.64 -9.62
CA PRO A 222 1.79 -3.99 -9.97
C PRO A 222 0.67 -5.01 -10.03
N ALA A 223 -0.28 -4.89 -9.13
CA ALA A 223 -1.35 -5.88 -8.96
C ALA A 223 -2.62 -5.28 -8.36
N ALA A 224 -3.68 -6.07 -8.34
CA ALA A 224 -4.78 -5.84 -7.42
C ALA A 224 -4.40 -6.37 -6.05
N PHE A 225 -4.77 -5.66 -5.00
CA PHE A 225 -4.49 -6.03 -3.62
C PHE A 225 -5.75 -6.09 -2.77
N LEU A 226 -5.68 -6.93 -1.76
CA LEU A 226 -6.70 -7.06 -0.73
C LEU A 226 -6.05 -7.07 0.65
N GLY A 227 -6.60 -6.25 1.53
CA GLY A 227 -6.29 -6.24 2.95
C GLY A 227 -7.55 -6.46 3.78
N SER A 228 -7.42 -7.09 4.95
CA SER A 228 -8.54 -7.25 5.88
C SER A 228 -8.04 -7.54 7.29
N ASN A 229 -8.94 -7.42 8.27
CA ASN A 229 -8.73 -8.10 9.53
C ASN A 229 -8.76 -9.63 9.31
N ALA A 230 -8.31 -10.39 10.30
CA ALA A 230 -8.16 -11.85 10.17
C ALA A 230 -9.51 -12.58 9.95
N THR A 231 -10.61 -12.03 10.48
CA THR A 231 -11.93 -12.69 10.47
C THR A 231 -12.64 -12.54 9.13
N LEU A 232 -12.58 -11.36 8.52
CA LEU A 232 -13.29 -11.07 7.27
C LEU A 232 -12.55 -11.54 6.00
N ARG A 233 -11.32 -12.04 6.12
CA ARG A 233 -10.44 -12.33 5.00
C ARG A 233 -11.11 -13.12 3.87
N ASP A 234 -11.62 -14.30 4.20
CA ASP A 234 -12.11 -15.25 3.18
C ASP A 234 -13.43 -14.77 2.59
N GLU A 235 -14.32 -14.24 3.42
CA GLU A 235 -15.60 -13.71 2.98
C GLU A 235 -15.44 -12.45 2.12
N PHE A 236 -14.60 -11.52 2.55
CA PHE A 236 -14.33 -10.30 1.78
C PHE A 236 -13.63 -10.61 0.45
N ARG A 237 -12.69 -11.56 0.45
CA ARG A 237 -12.05 -12.02 -0.78
C ARG A 237 -13.10 -12.61 -1.76
N ALA A 238 -13.97 -13.48 -1.28
CA ALA A 238 -15.03 -14.06 -2.10
C ALA A 238 -16.01 -12.99 -2.63
N LEU A 239 -16.34 -11.96 -1.83
CA LEU A 239 -17.14 -10.82 -2.26
C LEU A 239 -16.46 -10.06 -3.40
N VAL A 240 -15.18 -9.68 -3.23
CA VAL A 240 -14.41 -8.91 -4.21
C VAL A 240 -14.29 -9.67 -5.54
N LEU A 241 -14.10 -10.99 -5.50
CA LEU A 241 -14.01 -11.84 -6.68
C LEU A 241 -15.39 -12.21 -7.30
N GLY A 242 -16.49 -11.93 -6.60
CA GLY A 242 -17.83 -12.31 -7.06
C GLY A 242 -18.15 -13.80 -6.91
N GLU A 243 -17.51 -14.47 -5.97
CA GLU A 243 -17.66 -15.89 -5.65
C GLU A 243 -18.74 -16.16 -4.59
N LEU A 244 -19.24 -15.13 -3.91
CA LEU A 244 -20.34 -15.28 -2.97
C LEU A 244 -21.65 -15.57 -3.71
N PRO A 245 -22.47 -16.54 -3.26
CA PRO A 245 -23.80 -16.76 -3.82
C PRO A 245 -24.65 -15.49 -3.63
N ARG A 246 -25.39 -15.14 -4.69
CA ARG A 246 -26.31 -14.00 -4.71
C ARG A 246 -27.54 -14.29 -3.85
#